data_5002a0f3d0e7e36b3db4c42c5b9158e3
#
_entry.id   5002a0f3d0e7e36b3db4c42c5b9158e3
#
_cell.length_a   1.000
_cell.length_b   1.000
_cell.length_c   1.000
_cell.angle_alpha   90.00
_cell.angle_beta   90.00
_cell.angle_gamma   90.00
#
_symmetry.space_group_name_H-M   'P 1'
#
loop_
_entity.id
_entity.type
_entity.pdbx_description
1 polymer ?
#
loop_
_entity_poly.entity_id
_entity_poly.type
_entity_poly.pdbx_seq_one_letter_code
_entity_poly.pdbx_strand_id
1 'polypeptide(L)'
;MNDHVPRGFCELPLSRRQLLQSSLAGGLALGMGAPWLAGESAWAQEKGDRPPQGAGAKVLNPLGRVPVSFIIDDSTCLVNLAHFCIPQFAEVFPDRYLQDWKKLPREIPDSFVREFGEWCHERGIKGKYSQIPHPACVGWLDRDMPGWSRRELEQSIKLVRDLMMPDWDIHPEMVTHTWVIDTKTGRPYGERNDKFLENWGWSVGRSADEIGHYMSYALKILKNVGLTCEGITTPGGFGNRSLPALSQGTLEACRDVFGAEIPHYFRHLYDSGDQSVAPRVEYASGLATTDPKCVVSIIGCTGDWFGGWDGLTPGTVDQFITQGQRGGRLPQVIDRGEPAVLVCHWPGIYYNGEKIGFNIFKEVVGRLHERYDHLIWMKLSEIARYWAAKELTAIGVQERRVLLQAPFATPRFTLEIKTTTPQPVKVLTRDDKGNSTTQLLVEVDQRLKLASGNWCKCDGGVIACFELSKGETVVEV
;
A
#
# COMPACT_ATOMS: atom_id res chain seq x y z
N MET A 1 -21.01 55.44 7.04
CA MET A 1 -21.32 54.22 7.85
C MET A 1 -20.92 53.05 7.00
N ASN A 2 -19.77 52.50 7.33
CA ASN A 2 -19.12 51.40 6.59
C ASN A 2 -19.52 50.09 7.25
N ASP A 3 -20.21 49.24 6.50
CA ASP A 3 -20.34 47.86 6.92
C ASP A 3 -19.45 46.98 6.02
N HIS A 4 -18.35 46.54 6.62
CA HIS A 4 -17.47 45.53 6.09
C HIS A 4 -18.07 44.11 6.36
N VAL A 5 -18.50 43.45 5.33
CA VAL A 5 -18.78 42.00 5.36
C VAL A 5 -17.46 41.26 5.07
N PRO A 6 -17.01 40.34 5.92
CA PRO A 6 -15.82 39.55 5.61
C PRO A 6 -16.13 38.51 4.53
N ARG A 7 -15.29 38.48 3.51
CA ARG A 7 -15.29 37.46 2.46
C ARG A 7 -14.99 36.09 3.08
N GLY A 8 -15.90 35.14 2.88
CA GLY A 8 -15.74 33.78 3.27
C GLY A 8 -14.53 33.13 2.60
N PHE A 9 -13.80 32.37 3.38
CA PHE A 9 -12.70 31.51 2.95
C PHE A 9 -13.25 30.46 1.97
N CYS A 10 -12.68 30.41 0.77
CA CYS A 10 -12.85 29.34 -0.19
C CYS A 10 -12.03 28.15 0.35
N GLU A 11 -12.68 27.20 1.00
CA GLU A 11 -12.03 25.96 1.43
C GLU A 11 -11.73 25.12 0.21
N LEU A 12 -10.43 24.88 -0.04
CA LEU A 12 -9.92 23.95 -1.04
C LEU A 12 -10.45 22.53 -0.77
N PRO A 13 -10.62 21.68 -1.79
CA PRO A 13 -11.12 20.32 -1.60
C PRO A 13 -10.21 19.56 -0.63
N LEU A 14 -10.83 18.99 0.39
CA LEU A 14 -10.14 18.30 1.48
C LEU A 14 -9.29 17.14 0.97
N SER A 15 -8.01 17.13 1.31
CA SER A 15 -7.14 15.97 1.12
C SER A 15 -7.69 14.75 1.90
N ARG A 16 -7.23 13.52 1.54
CA ARG A 16 -7.61 12.28 2.25
C ARG A 16 -7.50 12.42 3.77
N ARG A 17 -6.54 13.21 4.26
CA ARG A 17 -6.36 13.56 5.66
C ARG A 17 -7.48 14.45 6.21
N GLN A 18 -7.94 15.43 5.43
CA GLN A 18 -9.02 16.34 5.84
C GLN A 18 -10.37 15.61 5.91
N LEU A 19 -10.61 14.65 5.00
CA LEU A 19 -11.74 13.72 5.08
C LEU A 19 -11.68 12.86 6.35
N LEU A 20 -10.51 12.39 6.73
CA LEU A 20 -10.28 11.60 7.95
C LEU A 20 -10.44 12.42 9.23
N GLN A 21 -10.03 13.68 9.22
CA GLN A 21 -10.16 14.59 10.36
C GLN A 21 -11.58 15.14 10.54
N SER A 22 -12.31 15.40 9.46
CA SER A 22 -13.69 15.90 9.55
C SER A 22 -14.68 14.83 10.05
N SER A 23 -14.40 13.55 9.86
CA SER A 23 -15.19 12.47 10.47
C SER A 23 -14.96 12.31 11.98
N LEU A 24 -13.88 12.86 12.52
CA LEU A 24 -13.60 12.91 13.97
C LEU A 24 -14.19 14.17 14.64
N ALA A 25 -14.44 15.25 13.90
CA ALA A 25 -14.94 16.52 14.45
C ALA A 25 -16.47 16.63 14.49
N GLY A 26 -17.21 15.74 13.84
CA GLY A 26 -18.68 15.76 13.80
C GLY A 26 -19.39 15.20 15.04
N GLY A 27 -18.70 14.86 16.11
CA GLY A 27 -19.23 14.18 17.30
C GLY A 27 -19.20 14.97 18.63
N LEU A 28 -18.93 16.26 18.63
CA LEU A 28 -18.80 17.03 19.88
C LEU A 28 -19.64 18.31 19.87
N ALA A 29 -20.92 18.16 20.21
CA ALA A 29 -21.66 19.23 20.88
C ALA A 29 -22.83 18.60 21.64
N LEU A 30 -22.74 18.71 22.94
CA LEU A 30 -23.73 18.61 24.03
C LEU A 30 -23.41 17.52 25.05
N GLY A 31 -22.97 17.96 26.23
CA GLY A 31 -22.96 17.18 27.48
C GLY A 31 -21.76 17.50 28.37
N MET A 32 -22.01 18.35 29.39
CA MET A 32 -21.06 18.70 30.45
C MET A 32 -20.59 17.48 31.26
N GLY A 33 -19.32 17.42 31.58
CA GLY A 33 -18.76 16.91 32.83
C GLY A 33 -18.36 15.45 32.87
N ALA A 34 -17.08 15.19 32.55
CA ALA A 34 -16.17 14.28 33.26
C ALA A 34 -14.83 14.16 32.48
N PRO A 35 -13.68 13.97 33.13
CA PRO A 35 -12.39 13.95 32.42
C PRO A 35 -12.25 12.65 31.65
N TRP A 36 -12.22 12.74 30.34
CA TRP A 36 -11.93 11.62 29.44
C TRP A 36 -10.41 11.33 29.42
N LEU A 37 -9.95 10.68 30.49
CA LEU A 37 -8.79 9.82 30.49
C LEU A 37 -9.27 8.39 30.26
N ALA A 38 -9.68 8.10 29.06
CA ALA A 38 -9.93 6.71 28.65
C ALA A 38 -9.54 6.64 27.16
N GLY A 39 -8.31 6.32 26.89
CA GLY A 39 -7.97 5.00 26.46
C GLY A 39 -8.09 4.87 24.95
N GLU A 40 -6.98 5.12 24.21
CA GLU A 40 -6.72 4.58 22.86
C GLU A 40 -6.92 3.05 22.77
N SER A 41 -7.26 2.39 23.88
CA SER A 41 -7.35 0.92 23.99
C SER A 41 -8.68 0.31 23.51
N ALA A 42 -9.74 1.08 23.28
CA ALA A 42 -11.04 0.52 22.89
C ALA A 42 -11.14 0.15 21.38
N TRP A 43 -10.16 0.52 20.56
CA TRP A 43 -10.16 0.32 19.11
C TRP A 43 -8.90 -0.40 18.61
N ALA A 44 -7.99 -0.81 19.50
CA ALA A 44 -6.82 -1.56 19.11
C ALA A 44 -7.23 -2.98 18.71
N GLN A 45 -6.89 -3.38 17.48
CA GLN A 45 -7.02 -4.76 17.05
C GLN A 45 -6.13 -5.65 17.92
N GLU A 46 -6.61 -6.85 18.29
CA GLU A 46 -5.74 -7.88 18.87
C GLU A 46 -4.65 -8.24 17.84
N LYS A 47 -3.40 -8.00 18.20
CA LYS A 47 -2.26 -8.24 17.29
C LYS A 47 -1.96 -9.71 17.05
N GLY A 48 -2.51 -10.61 17.89
CA GLY A 48 -2.25 -12.04 17.82
C GLY A 48 -0.81 -12.40 18.23
N ASP A 49 -0.26 -13.43 17.61
CA ASP A 49 1.08 -13.97 17.93
C ASP A 49 2.19 -12.96 17.63
N ARG A 50 3.12 -12.81 18.59
CA ARG A 50 4.36 -12.02 18.42
C ARG A 50 5.52 -12.80 19.01
N PRO A 51 6.42 -13.32 18.17
CA PRO A 51 7.56 -14.10 18.63
C PRO A 51 8.63 -13.21 19.27
N PRO A 52 9.48 -13.78 20.16
CA PRO A 52 10.59 -13.06 20.76
C PRO A 52 11.65 -12.71 19.71
N GLN A 53 12.28 -11.55 19.88
CA GLN A 53 13.43 -11.11 19.09
C GLN A 53 14.63 -10.83 19.99
N GLY A 54 15.69 -11.63 19.85
CA GLY A 54 16.89 -11.55 20.68
C GLY A 54 17.70 -10.28 20.49
N ALA A 55 18.18 -9.68 21.57
CA ALA A 55 18.85 -8.37 21.56
C ALA A 55 20.22 -8.34 20.85
N GLY A 56 20.81 -9.46 20.50
CA GLY A 56 22.12 -9.56 19.81
C GLY A 56 22.04 -9.52 18.29
N ALA A 57 20.84 -9.52 17.71
CA ALA A 57 20.61 -9.47 16.27
C ALA A 57 19.47 -8.50 15.94
N LYS A 58 19.55 -7.86 14.76
CA LYS A 58 18.56 -6.90 14.28
C LYS A 58 18.28 -7.14 12.81
N VAL A 59 17.00 -7.30 12.45
CA VAL A 59 16.59 -7.36 11.05
C VAL A 59 16.59 -5.95 10.47
N LEU A 60 17.42 -5.74 9.47
CA LEU A 60 17.49 -4.48 8.71
C LEU A 60 16.45 -4.48 7.57
N ASN A 61 16.39 -3.39 6.80
CA ASN A 61 15.68 -3.37 5.53
C ASN A 61 16.36 -4.31 4.51
N PRO A 62 15.64 -4.77 3.46
CA PRO A 62 16.21 -5.67 2.47
C PRO A 62 17.49 -5.09 1.84
N LEU A 63 18.56 -5.88 1.79
CA LEU A 63 19.88 -5.45 1.32
C LEU A 63 20.49 -4.28 2.11
N GLY A 64 19.95 -3.94 3.27
CA GLY A 64 20.29 -2.72 4.01
C GLY A 64 19.87 -1.42 3.29
N ARG A 65 18.98 -1.48 2.27
CA ARG A 65 18.48 -0.36 1.48
C ARG A 65 17.10 0.07 1.95
N VAL A 66 16.71 1.31 1.65
CA VAL A 66 15.38 1.82 1.98
C VAL A 66 14.39 1.45 0.88
N PRO A 67 13.30 0.72 1.19
CA PRO A 67 12.26 0.42 0.23
C PRO A 67 11.55 1.69 -0.25
N VAL A 68 11.31 1.77 -1.56
CA VAL A 68 10.48 2.80 -2.19
C VAL A 68 9.38 2.11 -2.97
N SER A 69 8.17 2.65 -2.95
CA SER A 69 7.04 2.12 -3.70
C SER A 69 6.12 3.26 -4.14
N PHE A 70 5.33 3.02 -5.17
CA PHE A 70 4.38 3.99 -5.68
C PHE A 70 2.97 3.41 -5.73
N ILE A 71 2.05 3.98 -4.98
CA ILE A 71 0.64 3.63 -4.98
C ILE A 71 -0.09 4.51 -5.98
N ILE A 72 -0.72 3.89 -6.97
CA ILE A 72 -1.63 4.53 -7.91
C ILE A 72 -3.05 4.09 -7.58
N ASP A 73 -3.83 5.00 -7.02
CA ASP A 73 -5.24 4.82 -6.75
C ASP A 73 -6.08 5.29 -7.97
N ASP A 74 -7.35 4.90 -8.02
CA ASP A 74 -8.35 5.29 -9.03
C ASP A 74 -8.02 4.88 -10.48
N SER A 75 -7.04 3.99 -10.67
CA SER A 75 -6.75 3.46 -11.99
C SER A 75 -7.74 2.37 -12.39
N THR A 76 -8.14 2.39 -13.63
CA THR A 76 -9.10 1.46 -14.24
C THR A 76 -8.73 1.19 -15.69
N CYS A 77 -9.26 0.10 -16.27
CA CYS A 77 -9.24 -0.06 -17.71
C CYS A 77 -10.18 0.97 -18.36
N LEU A 78 -9.68 1.77 -19.28
CA LEU A 78 -10.41 2.72 -20.13
C LEU A 78 -11.06 3.90 -19.38
N VAL A 79 -11.78 3.65 -18.30
CA VAL A 79 -12.62 4.64 -17.60
C VAL A 79 -11.77 5.69 -16.88
N ASN A 80 -12.02 6.98 -17.11
CA ASN A 80 -11.55 8.03 -16.20
C ASN A 80 -12.50 8.11 -15.00
N LEU A 81 -12.05 7.60 -13.87
CA LEU A 81 -12.90 7.47 -12.69
C LEU A 81 -13.45 8.82 -12.21
N ALA A 82 -12.65 9.89 -12.24
CA ALA A 82 -13.06 11.22 -11.81
C ALA A 82 -14.28 11.73 -12.60
N HIS A 83 -14.32 11.51 -13.92
CA HIS A 83 -15.45 11.92 -14.77
C HIS A 83 -16.78 11.34 -14.28
N PHE A 84 -16.79 10.09 -13.81
CA PHE A 84 -18.00 9.39 -13.42
C PHE A 84 -18.29 9.45 -11.92
N CYS A 85 -17.27 9.59 -11.06
CA CYS A 85 -17.45 9.67 -9.61
C CYS A 85 -17.99 11.02 -9.13
N ILE A 86 -17.50 12.13 -9.70
CA ILE A 86 -17.89 13.49 -9.27
C ILE A 86 -19.42 13.66 -9.26
N PRO A 87 -20.17 13.38 -10.35
CA PRO A 87 -21.62 13.55 -10.33
C PRO A 87 -22.32 12.63 -9.33
N GLN A 88 -21.80 11.41 -9.09
CA GLN A 88 -22.39 10.48 -8.11
C GLN A 88 -22.15 10.95 -6.67
N PHE A 89 -20.98 11.47 -6.38
CA PHE A 89 -20.68 12.05 -5.07
C PHE A 89 -21.48 13.34 -4.83
N ALA A 90 -21.72 14.14 -5.88
CA ALA A 90 -22.54 15.34 -5.81
C ALA A 90 -24.02 15.04 -5.49
N GLU A 91 -24.54 13.82 -5.80
CA GLU A 91 -25.89 13.40 -5.37
C GLU A 91 -26.04 13.41 -3.85
N VAL A 92 -24.94 13.13 -3.10
CA VAL A 92 -24.94 13.05 -1.64
C VAL A 92 -24.34 14.30 -1.01
N PHE A 93 -23.33 14.89 -1.64
CA PHE A 93 -22.56 16.02 -1.11
C PHE A 93 -22.49 17.16 -2.15
N PRO A 94 -23.61 17.78 -2.54
CA PRO A 94 -23.66 18.75 -3.64
C PRO A 94 -22.76 19.98 -3.41
N ASP A 95 -22.55 20.38 -2.14
CA ASP A 95 -21.71 21.53 -1.79
C ASP A 95 -20.19 21.23 -1.82
N ARG A 96 -19.81 19.95 -1.97
CA ARG A 96 -18.40 19.51 -1.96
C ARG A 96 -17.87 19.16 -3.35
N TYR A 97 -18.71 18.63 -4.21
CA TYR A 97 -18.33 18.12 -5.54
C TYR A 97 -18.87 19.05 -6.62
N LEU A 98 -18.26 20.24 -6.68
CA LEU A 98 -18.68 21.35 -7.57
C LEU A 98 -17.89 21.36 -8.89
N GLN A 99 -16.97 20.44 -9.08
CA GLN A 99 -16.12 20.36 -10.28
C GLN A 99 -16.98 20.17 -11.53
N ASP A 100 -16.62 20.88 -12.62
CA ASP A 100 -17.26 20.70 -13.91
C ASP A 100 -16.77 19.39 -14.57
N TRP A 101 -17.30 18.27 -14.07
CA TRP A 101 -16.91 16.93 -14.49
C TRP A 101 -17.10 16.70 -16.00
N LYS A 102 -17.97 17.46 -16.67
CA LYS A 102 -18.19 17.36 -18.12
C LYS A 102 -16.97 17.80 -18.95
N LYS A 103 -16.07 18.57 -18.35
CA LYS A 103 -14.79 18.96 -18.97
C LYS A 103 -13.72 17.89 -18.85
N LEU A 104 -13.88 16.93 -17.95
CA LEU A 104 -12.94 15.82 -17.80
C LEU A 104 -13.16 14.81 -18.94
N PRO A 105 -12.10 14.26 -19.52
CA PRO A 105 -12.24 13.17 -20.50
C PRO A 105 -12.90 11.95 -19.85
N ARG A 106 -13.73 11.23 -20.60
CA ARG A 106 -14.39 10.01 -20.12
C ARG A 106 -13.42 8.84 -19.97
N GLU A 107 -12.27 8.93 -20.64
CA GLU A 107 -11.30 7.88 -20.77
C GLU A 107 -9.90 8.38 -20.42
N ILE A 108 -9.12 7.53 -19.75
CA ILE A 108 -7.67 7.64 -19.72
C ILE A 108 -7.14 6.56 -20.67
N PRO A 109 -6.52 6.94 -21.81
CA PRO A 109 -6.29 6.01 -22.90
C PRO A 109 -5.16 5.02 -22.59
N ASP A 110 -5.25 3.81 -23.15
CA ASP A 110 -4.24 2.78 -23.06
C ASP A 110 -2.85 3.22 -23.57
N SER A 111 -2.79 4.19 -24.47
CA SER A 111 -1.53 4.81 -24.90
C SER A 111 -0.78 5.48 -23.75
N PHE A 112 -1.51 6.08 -22.80
CA PHE A 112 -0.91 6.67 -21.61
C PHE A 112 -0.51 5.59 -20.59
N VAL A 113 -1.31 4.54 -20.41
CA VAL A 113 -0.94 3.39 -19.58
C VAL A 113 0.37 2.78 -20.08
N ARG A 114 0.52 2.64 -21.39
CA ARG A 114 1.75 2.14 -22.01
C ARG A 114 2.93 3.06 -21.77
N GLU A 115 2.79 4.35 -22.07
CA GLU A 115 3.86 5.35 -21.87
C GLU A 115 4.35 5.36 -20.42
N PHE A 116 3.42 5.34 -19.47
CA PHE A 116 3.73 5.33 -18.04
C PHE A 116 4.40 4.01 -17.62
N GLY A 117 3.83 2.88 -17.99
CA GLY A 117 4.33 1.56 -17.62
C GLY A 117 5.71 1.26 -18.18
N GLU A 118 5.94 1.57 -19.47
CA GLU A 118 7.25 1.41 -20.13
C GLU A 118 8.31 2.30 -19.47
N TRP A 119 7.99 3.57 -19.20
CA TRP A 119 8.90 4.49 -18.52
C TRP A 119 9.29 4.02 -17.12
N CYS A 120 8.33 3.47 -16.36
CA CYS A 120 8.57 2.91 -15.03
C CYS A 120 9.41 1.62 -15.11
N HIS A 121 9.08 0.71 -16.03
CA HIS A 121 9.78 -0.55 -16.24
C HIS A 121 11.26 -0.33 -16.56
N GLU A 122 11.58 0.58 -17.49
CA GLU A 122 12.95 0.95 -17.84
C GLU A 122 13.80 1.43 -16.66
N ARG A 123 13.16 1.92 -15.59
CA ARG A 123 13.82 2.47 -14.40
C ARG A 123 13.71 1.56 -13.17
N GLY A 124 13.14 0.37 -13.35
CA GLY A 124 12.93 -0.60 -12.26
C GLY A 124 11.98 -0.10 -11.18
N ILE A 125 11.10 0.86 -11.51
CA ILE A 125 10.12 1.41 -10.58
C ILE A 125 8.99 0.41 -10.38
N LYS A 126 8.64 0.18 -9.13
CA LYS A 126 7.61 -0.77 -8.72
C LYS A 126 6.59 -0.14 -7.78
N GLY A 127 5.42 -0.75 -7.71
CA GLY A 127 4.39 -0.26 -6.81
C GLY A 127 3.09 -1.06 -6.84
N LYS A 128 1.98 -0.34 -6.74
CA LYS A 128 0.61 -0.85 -6.80
C LYS A 128 -0.21 -0.04 -7.80
N TYR A 129 -0.94 -0.72 -8.66
CA TYR A 129 -1.84 -0.16 -9.66
C TYR A 129 -3.26 -0.69 -9.41
N SER A 130 -4.21 0.21 -9.18
CA SER A 130 -5.59 -0.20 -8.92
C SER A 130 -6.27 -0.78 -10.16
N GLN A 131 -7.20 -1.69 -9.96
CA GLN A 131 -8.18 -2.09 -10.95
C GLN A 131 -9.54 -2.25 -10.30
N ILE A 132 -10.42 -1.29 -10.54
CA ILE A 132 -11.77 -1.28 -9.97
C ILE A 132 -12.66 -2.20 -10.83
N PRO A 133 -13.26 -3.26 -10.24
CA PRO A 133 -14.00 -4.28 -11.01
C PRO A 133 -15.23 -3.75 -11.73
N HIS A 134 -15.89 -2.72 -11.20
CA HIS A 134 -17.09 -2.09 -11.74
C HIS A 134 -17.00 -0.56 -11.59
N PRO A 135 -16.06 0.10 -12.28
CA PRO A 135 -15.68 1.49 -12.01
C PRO A 135 -16.88 2.42 -12.11
N ALA A 136 -17.18 3.12 -11.03
CA ALA A 136 -18.29 4.07 -10.89
C ALA A 136 -19.63 3.53 -11.43
N CYS A 137 -19.87 2.24 -11.32
CA CYS A 137 -21.06 1.56 -11.85
C CYS A 137 -21.25 1.71 -13.38
N VAL A 138 -20.20 2.01 -14.15
CA VAL A 138 -20.26 2.19 -15.60
C VAL A 138 -20.42 0.86 -16.33
N GLY A 139 -19.59 -0.13 -15.98
CA GLY A 139 -19.58 -1.47 -16.58
C GLY A 139 -18.68 -2.41 -15.79
N TRP A 140 -18.58 -3.64 -16.19
CA TRP A 140 -17.87 -4.71 -15.49
C TRP A 140 -16.64 -5.16 -16.26
N LEU A 141 -15.51 -5.31 -15.60
CA LEU A 141 -14.30 -5.79 -16.25
C LEU A 141 -14.44 -7.20 -16.82
N ASP A 142 -15.19 -8.08 -16.17
CA ASP A 142 -15.39 -9.47 -16.60
C ASP A 142 -16.62 -9.67 -17.51
N ARG A 143 -17.33 -8.62 -17.88
CA ARG A 143 -18.53 -8.68 -18.73
C ARG A 143 -18.44 -7.70 -19.89
N ASP A 144 -18.98 -6.51 -19.70
CA ASP A 144 -19.03 -5.44 -20.69
C ASP A 144 -18.83 -4.06 -20.03
N MET A 145 -18.31 -3.14 -20.82
CA MET A 145 -18.09 -1.75 -20.43
C MET A 145 -18.83 -0.85 -21.40
N PRO A 146 -20.06 -0.42 -21.07
CA PRO A 146 -20.86 0.43 -21.96
C PRO A 146 -20.11 1.70 -22.40
N GLY A 147 -20.04 1.91 -23.71
CA GLY A 147 -19.28 3.01 -24.31
C GLY A 147 -17.96 2.57 -24.96
N TRP A 148 -17.52 1.34 -24.70
CA TRP A 148 -16.35 0.72 -25.34
C TRP A 148 -16.71 -0.66 -25.88
N SER A 149 -16.04 -1.09 -26.94
CA SER A 149 -16.24 -2.43 -27.49
C SER A 149 -15.60 -3.49 -26.57
N ARG A 150 -16.10 -4.71 -26.64
CA ARG A 150 -15.48 -5.86 -25.93
C ARG A 150 -14.00 -6.03 -26.25
N ARG A 151 -13.62 -5.76 -27.51
CA ARG A 151 -12.22 -5.83 -27.94
C ARG A 151 -11.33 -4.81 -27.26
N GLU A 152 -11.81 -3.56 -27.12
CA GLU A 152 -11.06 -2.50 -26.41
C GLU A 152 -10.87 -2.88 -24.95
N LEU A 153 -11.91 -3.36 -24.27
CA LEU A 153 -11.82 -3.80 -22.88
C LEU A 153 -10.81 -4.95 -22.72
N GLU A 154 -10.87 -5.97 -23.59
CA GLU A 154 -9.94 -7.10 -23.55
C GLU A 154 -8.48 -6.67 -23.83
N GLN A 155 -8.26 -5.70 -24.72
CA GLN A 155 -6.94 -5.14 -24.99
C GLN A 155 -6.41 -4.36 -23.81
N SER A 156 -7.25 -3.55 -23.15
CA SER A 156 -6.87 -2.79 -21.96
C SER A 156 -6.53 -3.71 -20.79
N ILE A 157 -7.35 -4.73 -20.51
CA ILE A 157 -7.06 -5.77 -19.50
C ILE A 157 -5.73 -6.48 -19.81
N LYS A 158 -5.52 -6.85 -21.09
CA LYS A 158 -4.28 -7.49 -21.54
C LYS A 158 -3.08 -6.55 -21.29
N LEU A 159 -3.21 -5.27 -21.57
CA LEU A 159 -2.15 -4.29 -21.32
C LEU A 159 -1.78 -4.22 -19.84
N VAL A 160 -2.78 -4.14 -18.95
CA VAL A 160 -2.54 -4.16 -17.49
C VAL A 160 -1.84 -5.44 -17.07
N ARG A 161 -2.29 -6.60 -17.54
CA ARG A 161 -1.71 -7.89 -17.19
C ARG A 161 -0.27 -8.03 -17.67
N ASP A 162 0.01 -7.64 -18.92
CA ASP A 162 1.28 -7.92 -19.56
C ASP A 162 2.35 -6.85 -19.26
N LEU A 163 1.95 -5.59 -19.03
CA LEU A 163 2.87 -4.48 -18.79
C LEU A 163 2.92 -4.05 -17.33
N MET A 164 1.77 -3.92 -16.66
CA MET A 164 1.74 -3.38 -15.30
C MET A 164 1.99 -4.48 -14.25
N MET A 165 1.27 -5.59 -14.31
CA MET A 165 1.30 -6.62 -13.26
C MET A 165 2.69 -7.21 -12.95
N PRO A 166 3.68 -7.31 -13.88
CA PRO A 166 5.03 -7.76 -13.53
C PRO A 166 5.71 -6.91 -12.46
N ASP A 167 5.58 -5.58 -12.54
CA ASP A 167 6.23 -4.62 -11.63
C ASP A 167 5.26 -3.96 -10.64
N TRP A 168 3.95 -4.19 -10.77
CA TRP A 168 2.91 -3.56 -9.97
C TRP A 168 1.97 -4.61 -9.38
N ASP A 169 1.69 -4.50 -8.08
CA ASP A 169 0.57 -5.26 -7.51
C ASP A 169 -0.75 -4.71 -8.03
N ILE A 170 -1.67 -5.59 -8.35
CA ILE A 170 -3.03 -5.20 -8.71
C ILE A 170 -3.92 -5.30 -7.47
N HIS A 171 -4.59 -4.19 -7.14
CA HIS A 171 -5.56 -4.15 -6.05
C HIS A 171 -6.92 -3.68 -6.56
N PRO A 172 -8.03 -4.27 -6.11
CA PRO A 172 -9.32 -3.61 -6.21
C PRO A 172 -9.37 -2.42 -5.24
N GLU A 173 -10.13 -1.39 -5.59
CA GLU A 173 -10.58 -0.38 -4.62
C GLU A 173 -12.06 -0.60 -4.33
N MET A 174 -12.35 -1.68 -3.62
CA MET A 174 -13.66 -2.30 -3.48
C MET A 174 -14.25 -2.67 -4.85
N VAL A 175 -15.56 -2.60 -5.03
CA VAL A 175 -16.21 -3.04 -6.27
C VAL A 175 -16.41 -1.91 -7.25
N THR A 176 -16.88 -0.75 -6.79
CA THR A 176 -17.28 0.35 -7.68
C THR A 176 -16.53 1.64 -7.46
N HIS A 177 -15.93 1.82 -6.29
CA HIS A 177 -15.39 3.08 -5.79
C HIS A 177 -16.45 4.16 -5.52
N THR A 178 -17.71 3.90 -5.76
CA THR A 178 -18.83 4.84 -5.55
C THR A 178 -19.99 4.17 -4.80
N TRP A 179 -21.06 3.86 -5.50
CA TRP A 179 -22.24 3.22 -4.89
C TRP A 179 -21.97 1.77 -4.54
N VAL A 180 -22.31 1.41 -3.31
CA VAL A 180 -22.27 0.02 -2.89
C VAL A 180 -23.32 -0.78 -3.64
N ILE A 181 -22.95 -1.98 -4.08
CA ILE A 181 -23.85 -2.90 -4.77
C ILE A 181 -24.31 -4.05 -3.88
N ASP A 182 -25.49 -4.54 -4.13
CA ASP A 182 -25.89 -5.87 -3.69
C ASP A 182 -25.18 -6.92 -4.55
N THR A 183 -24.31 -7.70 -3.94
CA THR A 183 -23.50 -8.72 -4.62
C THR A 183 -24.31 -9.86 -5.22
N LYS A 184 -25.59 -10.06 -4.82
CA LYS A 184 -26.48 -11.06 -5.40
C LYS A 184 -27.06 -10.61 -6.72
N THR A 185 -27.36 -9.32 -6.85
CA THR A 185 -27.98 -8.75 -8.05
C THR A 185 -27.00 -8.01 -8.94
N GLY A 186 -25.84 -7.60 -8.40
CA GLY A 186 -24.85 -6.76 -9.07
C GLY A 186 -25.32 -5.33 -9.29
N ARG A 187 -26.35 -4.88 -8.58
CA ARG A 187 -26.92 -3.54 -8.73
C ARG A 187 -26.66 -2.68 -7.50
N PRO A 188 -26.45 -1.37 -7.68
CA PRO A 188 -26.43 -0.45 -6.54
C PRO A 188 -27.73 -0.53 -5.73
N TYR A 189 -27.61 -0.36 -4.42
CA TYR A 189 -28.78 -0.18 -3.56
C TYR A 189 -29.56 1.06 -4.00
N GLY A 190 -30.89 1.07 -3.74
CA GLY A 190 -31.75 2.18 -4.16
C GLY A 190 -31.55 3.47 -3.39
N GLU A 191 -31.06 3.39 -2.16
CA GLU A 191 -30.82 4.52 -1.28
C GLU A 191 -29.62 5.35 -1.74
N ARG A 192 -29.82 6.67 -1.80
CA ARG A 192 -28.81 7.65 -2.23
C ARG A 192 -28.36 8.50 -1.05
N ASN A 193 -27.49 7.90 -0.20
CA ASN A 193 -26.89 8.59 0.94
C ASN A 193 -25.48 8.03 1.23
N ASP A 194 -24.77 8.63 2.17
CA ASP A 194 -23.38 8.30 2.53
C ASP A 194 -23.20 6.86 3.05
N LYS A 195 -24.24 6.23 3.61
CA LYS A 195 -24.19 4.83 4.10
C LYS A 195 -24.14 3.81 2.96
N PHE A 196 -24.47 4.22 1.76
CA PHE A 196 -24.42 3.38 0.55
C PHE A 196 -23.34 3.81 -0.43
N LEU A 197 -22.36 4.59 0.04
CA LEU A 197 -21.13 4.91 -0.68
C LEU A 197 -19.95 4.13 -0.09
N GLU A 198 -19.15 3.47 -0.94
CA GLU A 198 -17.95 2.74 -0.52
C GLU A 198 -16.95 3.65 0.18
N ASN A 199 -16.81 4.90 -0.26
CA ASN A 199 -15.85 5.87 0.28
C ASN A 199 -16.20 6.39 1.67
N TRP A 200 -17.42 6.16 2.19
CA TRP A 200 -17.87 6.77 3.44
C TRP A 200 -18.42 5.78 4.48
N GLY A 201 -19.72 5.58 4.49
CA GLY A 201 -20.39 5.01 5.63
C GLY A 201 -20.65 3.50 5.60
N TRP A 202 -20.56 2.88 4.45
CA TRP A 202 -21.02 1.50 4.28
C TRP A 202 -20.33 0.49 5.22
N SER A 203 -19.03 0.61 5.40
CA SER A 203 -18.26 -0.34 6.22
C SER A 203 -18.44 -0.17 7.73
N VAL A 204 -19.14 0.89 8.17
CA VAL A 204 -19.30 1.20 9.60
C VAL A 204 -20.20 0.17 10.26
N GLY A 205 -19.69 -0.50 11.31
CA GLY A 205 -20.43 -1.50 12.08
C GLY A 205 -20.63 -2.84 11.38
N ARG A 206 -20.01 -3.07 10.21
CA ARG A 206 -20.06 -4.37 9.54
C ARG A 206 -19.04 -5.33 10.13
N SER A 207 -19.41 -6.61 10.12
CA SER A 207 -18.56 -7.71 10.53
C SER A 207 -17.43 -7.96 9.53
N ALA A 208 -16.42 -8.74 9.95
CA ALA A 208 -15.36 -9.20 9.07
C ALA A 208 -15.90 -10.04 7.90
N ASP A 209 -16.90 -10.89 8.15
CA ASP A 209 -17.55 -11.72 7.13
C ASP A 209 -18.24 -10.88 6.05
N GLU A 210 -18.99 -9.83 6.44
CA GLU A 210 -19.64 -8.94 5.48
C GLU A 210 -18.64 -8.18 4.62
N ILE A 211 -17.60 -7.62 5.25
CA ILE A 211 -16.52 -6.91 4.57
C ILE A 211 -15.74 -7.88 3.67
N GLY A 212 -15.34 -9.04 4.20
CA GLY A 212 -14.62 -10.07 3.47
C GLY A 212 -15.41 -10.63 2.28
N HIS A 213 -16.73 -10.83 2.43
CA HIS A 213 -17.59 -11.23 1.33
C HIS A 213 -17.61 -10.19 0.19
N TYR A 214 -17.71 -8.90 0.53
CA TYR A 214 -17.72 -7.81 -0.44
C TYR A 214 -16.37 -7.70 -1.18
N MET A 215 -15.26 -7.82 -0.45
CA MET A 215 -13.91 -7.88 -1.01
C MET A 215 -13.72 -9.10 -1.92
N SER A 216 -14.17 -10.28 -1.47
CA SER A 216 -14.09 -11.51 -2.26
C SER A 216 -14.84 -11.40 -3.57
N TYR A 217 -15.96 -10.67 -3.60
CA TYR A 217 -16.69 -10.40 -4.83
C TYR A 217 -15.86 -9.58 -5.81
N ALA A 218 -15.20 -8.50 -5.36
CA ALA A 218 -14.28 -7.70 -6.16
C ALA A 218 -13.10 -8.54 -6.70
N LEU A 219 -12.45 -9.30 -5.81
CA LEU A 219 -11.31 -10.15 -6.16
C LEU A 219 -11.66 -11.23 -7.20
N LYS A 220 -12.84 -11.83 -7.10
CA LYS A 220 -13.31 -12.84 -8.07
C LYS A 220 -13.46 -12.27 -9.47
N ILE A 221 -13.94 -11.03 -9.61
CA ILE A 221 -14.04 -10.37 -10.91
C ILE A 221 -12.65 -10.15 -11.52
N LEU A 222 -11.67 -9.69 -10.72
CA LEU A 222 -10.29 -9.53 -11.19
C LEU A 222 -9.69 -10.90 -11.57
N LYS A 223 -9.95 -11.93 -10.79
CA LYS A 223 -9.52 -13.30 -11.12
C LYS A 223 -10.11 -13.81 -12.44
N ASN A 224 -11.40 -13.51 -12.72
CA ASN A 224 -12.06 -13.90 -13.97
C ASN A 224 -11.38 -13.33 -15.21
N VAL A 225 -10.73 -12.16 -15.08
CA VAL A 225 -10.00 -11.51 -16.18
C VAL A 225 -8.49 -11.76 -16.16
N GLY A 226 -8.02 -12.66 -15.29
CA GLY A 226 -6.63 -13.10 -15.24
C GLY A 226 -5.69 -12.10 -14.55
N LEU A 227 -6.22 -11.24 -13.67
CA LEU A 227 -5.43 -10.36 -12.81
C LEU A 227 -5.27 -11.00 -11.42
N THR A 228 -4.04 -11.12 -10.94
CA THR A 228 -3.70 -11.64 -9.61
C THR A 228 -3.66 -10.54 -8.57
N CYS A 229 -4.26 -10.79 -7.40
CA CYS A 229 -4.31 -9.82 -6.30
C CYS A 229 -4.00 -10.50 -4.97
N GLU A 230 -3.01 -9.99 -4.25
CA GLU A 230 -2.68 -10.42 -2.89
C GLU A 230 -3.06 -9.38 -1.83
N GLY A 231 -3.62 -8.25 -2.28
CA GLY A 231 -3.95 -7.13 -1.42
C GLY A 231 -5.16 -6.32 -1.87
N ILE A 232 -5.56 -5.39 -1.01
CA ILE A 232 -6.73 -4.53 -1.15
C ILE A 232 -6.31 -3.07 -0.95
N THR A 233 -6.91 -2.16 -1.71
CA THR A 233 -6.91 -0.73 -1.40
C THR A 233 -8.30 -0.30 -0.95
N THR A 234 -8.38 0.51 0.09
CA THR A 234 -9.66 1.02 0.58
C THR A 234 -9.92 2.43 0.04
N PRO A 235 -11.06 2.68 -0.61
CA PRO A 235 -11.40 4.01 -1.06
C PRO A 235 -11.80 4.92 0.12
N GLY A 236 -11.41 6.18 0.08
CA GLY A 236 -11.83 7.21 1.02
C GLY A 236 -11.83 6.78 2.50
N GLY A 237 -13.00 6.79 3.14
CA GLY A 237 -13.22 6.44 4.55
C GLY A 237 -13.51 4.95 4.82
N PHE A 238 -13.52 4.07 3.81
CA PHE A 238 -13.82 2.65 3.98
C PHE A 238 -12.93 2.00 5.04
N GLY A 239 -13.52 1.29 5.99
CA GLY A 239 -12.82 0.57 7.05
C GLY A 239 -12.30 1.42 8.21
N ASN A 240 -12.34 2.77 8.15
CA ASN A 240 -11.80 3.66 9.19
C ASN A 240 -12.37 3.39 10.59
N ARG A 241 -13.64 3.04 10.68
CA ARG A 241 -14.33 2.77 11.92
C ARG A 241 -14.54 1.29 12.17
N SER A 242 -13.86 0.43 11.43
CA SER A 242 -13.98 -1.03 11.47
C SER A 242 -12.62 -1.70 11.15
N LEU A 243 -11.52 -1.14 11.66
CA LEU A 243 -10.15 -1.62 11.36
C LEU A 243 -9.93 -3.11 11.64
N PRO A 244 -10.39 -3.67 12.78
CA PRO A 244 -10.28 -5.12 13.02
C PRO A 244 -11.01 -5.95 11.96
N ALA A 245 -12.24 -5.57 11.63
CA ALA A 245 -13.04 -6.25 10.61
C ALA A 245 -12.45 -6.09 9.19
N LEU A 246 -11.86 -4.92 8.89
CA LEU A 246 -11.13 -4.68 7.65
C LEU A 246 -9.93 -5.63 7.53
N SER A 247 -9.10 -5.72 8.57
CA SER A 247 -7.91 -6.59 8.57
C SER A 247 -8.28 -8.06 8.41
N GLN A 248 -9.25 -8.53 9.19
CA GLN A 248 -9.71 -9.91 9.14
C GLN A 248 -10.38 -10.23 7.80
N GLY A 249 -11.26 -9.34 7.31
CA GLY A 249 -11.91 -9.51 6.01
C GLY A 249 -10.90 -9.53 4.86
N THR A 250 -9.82 -8.72 4.92
CA THR A 250 -8.74 -8.76 3.92
C THR A 250 -7.97 -10.08 3.99
N LEU A 251 -7.62 -10.54 5.21
CA LEU A 251 -6.94 -11.81 5.41
C LEU A 251 -7.72 -12.96 4.77
N GLU A 252 -9.01 -13.04 5.06
CA GLU A 252 -9.88 -14.11 4.55
C GLU A 252 -10.10 -14.00 3.05
N ALA A 253 -10.49 -12.85 2.54
CA ALA A 253 -10.82 -12.66 1.13
C ALA A 253 -9.64 -12.95 0.19
N CYS A 254 -8.44 -12.45 0.50
CA CYS A 254 -7.26 -12.67 -0.34
C CYS A 254 -6.80 -14.14 -0.30
N ARG A 255 -6.88 -14.79 0.86
CA ARG A 255 -6.57 -16.22 0.98
C ARG A 255 -7.58 -17.09 0.24
N ASP A 256 -8.87 -16.84 0.40
CA ASP A 256 -9.94 -17.65 -0.20
C ASP A 256 -9.93 -17.54 -1.73
N VAL A 257 -9.72 -16.35 -2.27
CA VAL A 257 -9.81 -16.15 -3.72
C VAL A 257 -8.50 -16.48 -4.44
N PHE A 258 -7.37 -16.03 -3.90
CA PHE A 258 -6.07 -16.15 -4.57
C PHE A 258 -5.07 -17.07 -3.88
N GLY A 259 -5.36 -17.56 -2.68
CA GLY A 259 -4.42 -18.34 -1.88
C GLY A 259 -3.23 -17.49 -1.40
N ALA A 260 -3.43 -16.17 -1.25
CA ALA A 260 -2.38 -15.26 -0.83
C ALA A 260 -1.78 -15.69 0.53
N GLU A 261 -0.48 -15.89 0.58
CA GLU A 261 0.21 -16.30 1.83
C GLU A 261 0.26 -15.14 2.82
N ILE A 262 0.50 -13.92 2.31
CA ILE A 262 0.61 -12.71 3.12
C ILE A 262 -0.31 -11.63 2.54
N PRO A 263 -1.62 -11.69 2.83
CA PRO A 263 -2.55 -10.64 2.50
C PRO A 263 -2.11 -9.29 3.05
N HIS A 264 -2.31 -8.23 2.27
CA HIS A 264 -1.96 -6.89 2.68
C HIS A 264 -3.00 -5.88 2.21
N TYR A 265 -2.98 -4.68 2.83
CA TYR A 265 -3.87 -3.62 2.39
C TYR A 265 -3.25 -2.23 2.56
N PHE A 266 -3.71 -1.30 1.74
CA PHE A 266 -3.43 0.11 1.89
C PHE A 266 -4.66 0.84 2.42
N ARG A 267 -4.49 1.47 3.59
CA ARG A 267 -5.54 2.23 4.26
C ARG A 267 -5.04 3.55 4.84
N HIS A 268 -3.88 3.55 5.48
CA HIS A 268 -3.36 4.69 6.22
C HIS A 268 -2.37 5.50 5.39
N LEU A 269 -2.43 6.82 5.55
CA LEU A 269 -1.53 7.77 4.93
C LEU A 269 -1.12 8.81 5.97
N TYR A 270 0.21 8.99 6.12
CA TYR A 270 0.80 10.01 6.98
C TYR A 270 1.74 10.90 6.17
N ASP A 271 1.18 11.95 5.60
CA ASP A 271 1.88 12.87 4.68
C ASP A 271 2.71 13.94 5.38
N SER A 272 2.68 13.97 6.70
CA SER A 272 3.38 14.98 7.51
C SER A 272 3.58 14.49 8.94
N GLY A 273 4.39 15.21 9.71
CA GLY A 273 4.68 14.89 11.11
C GLY A 273 5.65 13.71 11.27
N ASP A 274 5.85 13.29 12.54
CA ASP A 274 6.87 12.32 12.92
C ASP A 274 6.34 10.90 13.12
N GLN A 275 5.05 10.65 12.81
CA GLN A 275 4.48 9.32 12.88
C GLN A 275 5.24 8.37 11.95
N SER A 276 5.51 7.15 12.44
CA SER A 276 6.14 6.12 11.65
C SER A 276 5.23 5.69 10.49
N VAL A 277 5.85 5.58 9.32
CA VAL A 277 5.23 5.06 8.10
C VAL A 277 5.68 3.62 7.77
N ALA A 278 6.36 2.98 8.72
CA ALA A 278 6.69 1.57 8.58
C ALA A 278 5.42 0.73 8.44
N PRO A 279 5.42 -0.31 7.60
CA PRO A 279 4.33 -1.26 7.52
C PRO A 279 4.02 -1.89 8.89
N ARG A 280 2.79 -2.35 9.07
CA ARG A 280 2.36 -2.95 10.33
C ARG A 280 1.81 -4.34 10.08
N VAL A 281 2.30 -5.33 10.79
CA VAL A 281 1.61 -6.62 10.90
C VAL A 281 0.40 -6.39 11.82
N GLU A 282 -0.78 -6.28 11.28
CA GLU A 282 -1.98 -5.96 12.05
C GLU A 282 -2.48 -7.16 12.84
N TYR A 283 -2.37 -8.35 12.27
CA TYR A 283 -2.75 -9.60 12.92
C TYR A 283 -1.84 -10.73 12.46
N ALA A 284 -1.54 -11.67 13.37
CA ALA A 284 -0.88 -12.92 13.06
C ALA A 284 -1.35 -14.03 14.00
N SER A 285 -1.42 -15.25 13.51
CA SER A 285 -1.78 -16.42 14.31
C SER A 285 -1.20 -17.72 13.74
N GLY A 286 -1.08 -18.73 14.59
CA GLY A 286 -0.66 -20.07 14.17
C GLY A 286 0.77 -20.12 13.63
N LEU A 287 1.67 -19.25 14.08
CA LEU A 287 3.02 -19.10 13.53
C LEU A 287 3.87 -20.38 13.62
N ALA A 288 3.57 -21.26 14.58
CA ALA A 288 4.23 -22.55 14.73
C ALA A 288 3.54 -23.70 13.99
N THR A 289 2.49 -23.42 13.22
CA THR A 289 1.74 -24.45 12.47
C THR A 289 2.20 -24.52 11.01
N THR A 290 1.65 -25.47 10.26
CA THR A 290 1.87 -25.59 8.82
C THR A 290 1.15 -24.51 8.01
N ASP A 291 0.14 -23.83 8.59
CA ASP A 291 -0.67 -22.78 7.97
C ASP A 291 -0.65 -21.48 8.80
N PRO A 292 0.50 -20.80 8.90
CA PRO A 292 0.58 -19.52 9.59
C PRO A 292 -0.24 -18.47 8.84
N LYS A 293 -0.86 -17.55 9.60
CA LYS A 293 -1.70 -16.47 9.05
C LYS A 293 -1.18 -15.13 9.51
N CYS A 294 -1.14 -14.17 8.60
CA CYS A 294 -0.92 -12.77 8.94
C CYS A 294 -1.57 -11.85 7.90
N VAL A 295 -1.76 -10.60 8.28
CA VAL A 295 -2.16 -9.52 7.38
C VAL A 295 -1.34 -8.27 7.69
N VAL A 296 -0.87 -7.60 6.63
CA VAL A 296 0.03 -6.45 6.73
C VAL A 296 -0.66 -5.19 6.20
N SER A 297 -0.61 -4.11 6.97
CA SER A 297 -1.03 -2.78 6.55
C SER A 297 0.17 -2.01 5.98
N ILE A 298 0.06 -1.53 4.76
CA ILE A 298 1.04 -0.64 4.13
C ILE A 298 0.63 0.80 4.37
N ILE A 299 1.60 1.64 4.73
CA ILE A 299 1.38 3.04 5.08
C ILE A 299 1.94 3.94 3.99
N GLY A 300 1.08 4.80 3.41
CA GLY A 300 1.51 5.85 2.50
C GLY A 300 2.21 6.98 3.25
N CYS A 301 3.26 7.56 2.67
CA CYS A 301 4.04 8.60 3.33
C CYS A 301 3.88 9.99 2.71
N THR A 302 3.22 10.11 1.55
CA THR A 302 2.98 11.41 0.89
C THR A 302 1.51 11.65 0.68
N GLY A 303 1.09 12.93 0.61
CA GLY A 303 -0.19 13.30 0.02
C GLY A 303 -0.16 13.09 -1.51
N ASP A 304 -1.33 13.21 -2.15
CA ASP A 304 -1.42 13.28 -3.60
C ASP A 304 -1.09 14.69 -4.08
N TRP A 305 0.20 14.95 -4.22
CA TRP A 305 0.73 16.22 -4.70
C TRP A 305 1.17 16.14 -6.18
N PHE A 306 0.61 15.22 -6.94
CA PHE A 306 0.84 15.07 -8.38
C PHE A 306 -0.18 15.87 -9.19
N GLY A 307 -1.45 15.63 -8.96
CA GLY A 307 -2.52 16.29 -9.68
C GLY A 307 -3.86 16.24 -8.96
N GLY A 308 -3.89 15.60 -7.79
CA GLY A 308 -5.11 15.33 -7.04
C GLY A 308 -5.94 14.19 -7.64
N TRP A 309 -6.96 13.77 -6.92
CA TRP A 309 -7.81 12.64 -7.29
C TRP A 309 -8.66 12.88 -8.55
N ASP A 310 -8.90 14.15 -8.88
CA ASP A 310 -9.72 14.55 -10.03
C ASP A 310 -8.89 15.10 -11.22
N GLY A 311 -7.58 15.25 -11.06
CA GLY A 311 -6.70 15.81 -12.09
C GLY A 311 -6.91 17.31 -12.32
N LEU A 312 -7.33 18.06 -11.30
CA LEU A 312 -7.63 19.50 -11.41
C LEU A 312 -6.76 20.38 -10.52
N THR A 313 -6.01 19.80 -9.59
CA THR A 313 -5.21 20.54 -8.60
C THR A 313 -3.75 20.11 -8.68
N PRO A 314 -2.90 20.78 -9.47
CA PRO A 314 -1.51 20.40 -9.58
C PRO A 314 -0.77 20.63 -8.26
N GLY A 315 0.04 19.67 -7.86
CA GLY A 315 0.97 19.80 -6.76
C GLY A 315 2.31 20.35 -7.22
N THR A 316 3.34 20.13 -6.39
CA THR A 316 4.71 20.54 -6.71
C THR A 316 5.71 19.45 -6.32
N VAL A 317 6.81 19.39 -7.07
CA VAL A 317 7.93 18.49 -6.79
C VAL A 317 8.49 18.73 -5.39
N ASP A 318 8.53 20.00 -4.96
CA ASP A 318 9.16 20.41 -3.70
C ASP A 318 8.43 19.92 -2.44
N GLN A 319 7.15 19.54 -2.55
CA GLN A 319 6.44 18.87 -1.46
C GLN A 319 7.02 17.47 -1.20
N PHE A 320 7.47 16.78 -2.24
CA PHE A 320 8.11 15.47 -2.14
C PHE A 320 9.59 15.59 -1.77
N ILE A 321 10.35 16.32 -2.56
CA ILE A 321 11.79 16.56 -2.41
C ILE A 321 12.15 17.88 -3.06
N THR A 322 12.70 18.83 -2.28
CA THR A 322 13.08 20.16 -2.77
C THR A 322 14.19 20.10 -3.82
N GLN A 323 14.38 21.20 -4.57
CA GLN A 323 15.47 21.30 -5.55
C GLN A 323 16.84 21.10 -4.91
N GLY A 324 17.05 21.57 -3.69
CA GLY A 324 18.29 21.31 -2.92
C GLY A 324 18.37 19.92 -2.30
N GLN A 325 17.37 19.05 -2.57
CA GLN A 325 17.28 17.64 -2.17
C GLN A 325 17.34 17.36 -0.66
N ARG A 326 17.32 18.38 0.19
CA ARG A 326 17.40 18.25 1.67
C ARG A 326 16.05 18.40 2.37
N GLY A 327 15.09 19.03 1.73
CA GLY A 327 13.74 19.25 2.25
C GLY A 327 12.69 18.45 1.49
N GLY A 328 11.44 18.61 1.92
CA GLY A 328 10.30 17.83 1.43
C GLY A 328 10.05 16.58 2.28
N ARG A 329 8.99 15.86 1.97
CA ARG A 329 8.56 14.73 2.79
C ARG A 329 9.44 13.49 2.64
N LEU A 330 9.91 13.18 1.43
CA LEU A 330 10.67 11.95 1.17
C LEU A 330 12.00 11.89 1.92
N PRO A 331 12.84 12.96 1.97
CA PRO A 331 14.03 12.96 2.80
C PRO A 331 13.74 12.68 4.28
N GLN A 332 12.67 13.25 4.84
CA GLN A 332 12.29 13.00 6.24
C GLN A 332 12.02 11.52 6.53
N VAL A 333 11.44 10.79 5.57
CA VAL A 333 11.11 9.37 5.71
C VAL A 333 12.33 8.49 5.43
N ILE A 334 13.03 8.75 4.32
CA ILE A 334 14.17 7.94 3.86
C ILE A 334 15.34 8.05 4.86
N ASP A 335 15.64 9.24 5.35
CA ASP A 335 16.76 9.47 6.29
C ASP A 335 16.51 8.82 7.67
N ARG A 336 15.23 8.47 8.00
CA ARG A 336 14.88 7.60 9.15
C ARG A 336 15.00 6.10 8.85
N GLY A 337 15.27 5.72 7.60
CA GLY A 337 15.32 4.33 7.16
C GLY A 337 13.96 3.66 7.05
N GLU A 338 12.86 4.40 7.00
CA GLU A 338 11.52 3.87 6.83
C GLU A 338 11.14 3.76 5.33
N PRO A 339 10.30 2.79 4.94
CA PRO A 339 9.83 2.69 3.56
C PRO A 339 9.14 3.95 3.08
N ALA A 340 9.57 4.47 1.95
CA ALA A 340 8.99 5.65 1.32
C ALA A 340 7.94 5.24 0.29
N VAL A 341 6.66 5.16 0.71
CA VAL A 341 5.54 4.77 -0.14
C VAL A 341 4.78 6.02 -0.59
N LEU A 342 5.02 6.43 -1.84
CA LEU A 342 4.35 7.57 -2.47
C LEU A 342 2.91 7.20 -2.83
N VAL A 343 2.00 8.19 -2.83
CA VAL A 343 0.58 7.99 -3.14
C VAL A 343 0.11 8.99 -4.17
N CYS A 344 -0.60 8.52 -5.18
CA CYS A 344 -1.29 9.35 -6.16
C CYS A 344 -2.63 8.73 -6.59
N HIS A 345 -3.39 9.50 -7.37
CA HIS A 345 -4.54 9.01 -8.12
C HIS A 345 -4.26 9.09 -9.63
N TRP A 346 -4.77 8.12 -10.36
CA TRP A 346 -4.51 8.00 -11.79
C TRP A 346 -4.97 9.22 -12.62
N PRO A 347 -6.16 9.82 -12.34
CA PRO A 347 -6.57 11.06 -13.01
C PRO A 347 -5.56 12.20 -12.80
N GLY A 348 -4.95 12.32 -11.61
CA GLY A 348 -3.95 13.32 -11.30
C GLY A 348 -2.62 13.12 -12.03
N ILE A 349 -2.20 11.88 -12.23
CA ILE A 349 -1.00 11.56 -13.03
C ILE A 349 -1.22 11.91 -14.51
N TYR A 350 -2.38 11.54 -15.06
CA TYR A 350 -2.75 11.83 -16.44
C TYR A 350 -3.03 13.32 -16.68
N TYR A 351 -3.65 13.99 -15.72
CA TYR A 351 -4.00 15.40 -15.70
C TYR A 351 -4.66 15.84 -17.02
N ASN A 352 -5.77 15.20 -17.36
CA ASN A 352 -6.58 15.48 -18.56
C ASN A 352 -5.80 15.47 -19.89
N GLY A 353 -4.67 14.73 -19.95
CA GLY A 353 -3.78 14.64 -21.10
C GLY A 353 -2.59 15.57 -21.06
N GLU A 354 -2.54 16.56 -20.16
CA GLU A 354 -1.39 17.46 -19.99
C GLU A 354 -0.22 16.76 -19.29
N LYS A 355 -0.45 15.65 -18.58
CA LYS A 355 0.54 14.81 -17.91
C LYS A 355 1.35 15.54 -16.83
N ILE A 356 0.76 16.58 -16.23
CA ILE A 356 1.43 17.40 -15.19
C ILE A 356 1.90 16.50 -14.04
N GLY A 357 1.03 15.64 -13.52
CA GLY A 357 1.39 14.72 -12.44
C GLY A 357 2.49 13.74 -12.84
N PHE A 358 2.47 13.23 -14.06
CA PHE A 358 3.54 12.36 -14.57
C PHE A 358 4.88 13.09 -14.70
N ASN A 359 4.89 14.35 -15.11
CA ASN A 359 6.10 15.16 -15.16
C ASN A 359 6.64 15.45 -13.76
N ILE A 360 5.77 15.75 -12.78
CA ILE A 360 6.15 15.85 -11.37
C ILE A 360 6.79 14.54 -10.89
N PHE A 361 6.19 13.39 -11.21
CA PHE A 361 6.72 12.08 -10.82
C PHE A 361 8.11 11.81 -11.41
N LYS A 362 8.31 12.11 -12.69
CA LYS A 362 9.63 11.98 -13.36
C LYS A 362 10.70 12.78 -12.64
N GLU A 363 10.39 14.03 -12.29
CA GLU A 363 11.33 14.91 -11.58
C GLU A 363 11.60 14.43 -10.14
N VAL A 364 10.58 13.97 -9.41
CA VAL A 364 10.74 13.38 -8.06
C VAL A 364 11.69 12.19 -8.12
N VAL A 365 11.48 11.26 -9.07
CA VAL A 365 12.35 10.09 -9.25
C VAL A 365 13.77 10.51 -9.59
N GLY A 366 13.95 11.50 -10.47
CA GLY A 366 15.27 12.06 -10.81
C GLY A 366 16.01 12.53 -9.58
N ARG A 367 15.39 13.40 -8.76
CA ARG A 367 15.99 13.94 -7.53
C ARG A 367 16.27 12.87 -6.48
N LEU A 368 15.41 11.84 -6.38
CA LEU A 368 15.65 10.71 -5.47
C LEU A 368 16.89 9.91 -5.86
N HIS A 369 17.02 9.57 -7.13
CA HIS A 369 18.17 8.79 -7.63
C HIS A 369 19.47 9.59 -7.64
N GLU A 370 19.41 10.92 -7.77
CA GLU A 370 20.58 11.78 -7.63
C GLU A 370 21.10 11.85 -6.19
N ARG A 371 20.17 11.89 -5.20
CA ARG A 371 20.53 12.01 -3.79
C ARG A 371 20.90 10.68 -3.13
N TYR A 372 20.19 9.60 -3.46
CA TYR A 372 20.25 8.35 -2.71
C TYR A 372 20.71 7.19 -3.61
N ASP A 373 21.77 6.51 -3.23
CA ASP A 373 22.31 5.29 -3.86
C ASP A 373 21.83 3.99 -3.21
N HIS A 374 21.11 4.10 -2.08
CA HIS A 374 20.66 2.99 -1.24
C HIS A 374 19.14 2.81 -1.21
N LEU A 375 18.45 3.16 -2.29
CA LEU A 375 17.02 2.87 -2.46
C LEU A 375 16.80 1.53 -3.16
N ILE A 376 15.65 0.93 -2.92
CA ILE A 376 15.18 -0.25 -3.63
C ILE A 376 13.68 -0.13 -3.92
N TRP A 377 13.31 -0.14 -5.21
CA TRP A 377 11.91 -0.15 -5.61
C TRP A 377 11.29 -1.53 -5.37
N MET A 378 10.14 -1.55 -4.70
CA MET A 378 9.46 -2.79 -4.33
C MET A 378 7.94 -2.66 -4.55
N LYS A 379 7.30 -3.78 -4.92
CA LYS A 379 5.85 -3.89 -4.87
C LYS A 379 5.35 -3.88 -3.42
N LEU A 380 4.08 -3.59 -3.20
CA LEU A 380 3.52 -3.64 -1.83
C LEU A 380 3.55 -5.06 -1.25
N SER A 381 3.31 -6.08 -2.08
CA SER A 381 3.42 -7.49 -1.69
C SER A 381 4.84 -7.87 -1.27
N GLU A 382 5.87 -7.37 -1.96
CA GLU A 382 7.27 -7.59 -1.58
C GLU A 382 7.59 -6.93 -0.24
N ILE A 383 7.10 -5.70 0.00
CA ILE A 383 7.24 -5.00 1.29
C ILE A 383 6.49 -5.74 2.39
N ALA A 384 5.24 -6.14 2.14
CA ALA A 384 4.42 -6.87 3.12
C ALA A 384 5.08 -8.19 3.53
N ARG A 385 5.58 -8.96 2.56
CA ARG A 385 6.30 -10.23 2.81
C ARG A 385 7.54 -10.00 3.66
N TYR A 386 8.33 -8.99 3.32
CA TYR A 386 9.54 -8.68 4.08
C TYR A 386 9.22 -8.28 5.53
N TRP A 387 8.18 -7.45 5.73
CA TRP A 387 7.74 -7.02 7.07
C TRP A 387 7.14 -8.16 7.88
N ALA A 388 6.36 -9.03 7.28
CA ALA A 388 5.87 -10.24 7.94
C ALA A 388 7.03 -11.12 8.43
N ALA A 389 8.02 -11.37 7.58
CA ALA A 389 9.21 -12.13 7.98
C ALA A 389 10.02 -11.39 9.06
N LYS A 390 10.22 -10.08 8.91
CA LYS A 390 10.96 -9.25 9.86
C LYS A 390 10.34 -9.25 11.26
N GLU A 391 9.02 -9.13 11.37
CA GLU A 391 8.33 -9.03 12.66
C GLU A 391 7.96 -10.38 13.28
N LEU A 392 7.75 -11.40 12.42
CA LEU A 392 7.20 -12.68 12.87
C LEU A 392 8.22 -13.82 12.92
N THR A 393 9.47 -13.60 12.52
CA THR A 393 10.54 -14.59 12.74
C THR A 393 11.00 -14.52 14.20
N ALA A 394 10.92 -15.63 14.93
CA ALA A 394 11.53 -15.73 16.24
C ALA A 394 13.04 -15.72 16.11
N ILE A 395 13.72 -14.92 16.95
CA ILE A 395 15.17 -14.74 16.91
C ILE A 395 15.75 -15.07 18.29
N GLY A 396 16.55 -16.13 18.34
CA GLY A 396 17.37 -16.50 19.51
C GLY A 396 18.86 -16.24 19.22
N VAL A 397 19.58 -15.72 20.20
CA VAL A 397 21.02 -15.46 20.07
C VAL A 397 21.74 -16.28 21.11
N GLN A 398 22.69 -17.14 20.69
CA GLN A 398 23.50 -18.02 21.54
C GLN A 398 24.96 -17.94 21.10
N GLU A 399 25.79 -17.26 21.89
CA GLU A 399 27.20 -17.03 21.57
C GLU A 399 27.42 -16.49 20.13
N ARG A 400 27.85 -17.38 19.23
CA ARG A 400 28.15 -17.07 17.82
C ARG A 400 27.09 -17.56 16.87
N ARG A 401 25.92 -17.94 17.35
CA ARG A 401 24.81 -18.46 16.57
C ARG A 401 23.59 -17.63 16.77
N VAL A 402 22.95 -17.30 15.67
CA VAL A 402 21.60 -16.73 15.66
C VAL A 402 20.65 -17.79 15.13
N LEU A 403 19.68 -18.15 15.95
CA LEU A 403 18.65 -19.13 15.65
C LEU A 403 17.41 -18.38 15.17
N LEU A 404 16.95 -18.68 13.98
CA LEU A 404 15.77 -18.09 13.37
C LEU A 404 14.71 -19.16 13.17
N GLN A 405 13.49 -18.91 13.65
CA GLN A 405 12.32 -19.73 13.36
C GLN A 405 11.33 -18.87 12.56
N ALA A 406 11.29 -19.07 11.24
CA ALA A 406 10.55 -18.24 10.31
C ALA A 406 9.22 -18.89 9.89
N PRO A 407 8.06 -18.27 10.15
CA PRO A 407 6.77 -18.75 9.64
C PRO A 407 6.59 -18.48 8.16
N PHE A 408 7.30 -17.47 7.62
CA PHE A 408 7.22 -17.04 6.22
C PHE A 408 8.61 -16.91 5.61
N ALA A 409 8.77 -17.41 4.40
CA ALA A 409 9.97 -17.21 3.61
C ALA A 409 10.01 -15.79 3.04
N THR A 410 11.22 -15.21 2.93
CA THR A 410 11.43 -13.94 2.23
C THR A 410 12.79 -13.87 1.58
N PRO A 411 12.89 -13.31 0.36
CA PRO A 411 14.18 -13.06 -0.25
C PRO A 411 14.92 -11.91 0.44
N ARG A 412 16.24 -11.90 0.29
CA ARG A 412 17.10 -10.77 0.70
C ARG A 412 16.97 -10.41 2.19
N PHE A 413 16.69 -11.40 3.04
CA PHE A 413 16.61 -11.18 4.49
C PHE A 413 17.97 -10.71 5.00
N THR A 414 17.99 -9.53 5.61
CA THR A 414 19.21 -8.84 5.99
C THR A 414 19.26 -8.69 7.49
N LEU A 415 20.29 -9.30 8.08
CA LEU A 415 20.45 -9.44 9.53
C LEU A 415 21.76 -8.81 9.98
N GLU A 416 21.70 -7.83 10.87
CA GLU A 416 22.85 -7.31 11.61
C GLU A 416 23.05 -8.14 12.86
N ILE A 417 24.28 -8.64 13.09
CA ILE A 417 24.63 -9.52 14.20
C ILE A 417 25.82 -8.92 14.94
N LYS A 418 25.68 -8.68 16.23
CA LYS A 418 26.76 -8.20 17.09
C LYS A 418 27.80 -9.29 17.34
N THR A 419 29.06 -9.00 17.04
CA THR A 419 30.19 -9.89 17.30
C THR A 419 31.49 -9.09 17.43
N THR A 420 32.36 -9.49 18.34
CA THR A 420 33.68 -8.85 18.52
C THR A 420 34.75 -9.42 17.60
N THR A 421 34.54 -10.62 17.05
CA THR A 421 35.47 -11.32 16.17
C THR A 421 34.76 -11.83 14.92
N PRO A 422 34.58 -10.95 13.89
CA PRO A 422 33.96 -11.37 12.65
C PRO A 422 34.68 -12.56 12.02
N GLN A 423 33.93 -13.59 11.65
CA GLN A 423 34.39 -14.74 10.88
C GLN A 423 33.53 -14.94 9.65
N PRO A 424 33.93 -15.80 8.71
CA PRO A 424 33.08 -16.12 7.56
C PRO A 424 31.71 -16.60 7.99
N VAL A 425 30.67 -15.94 7.49
CA VAL A 425 29.28 -16.21 7.88
C VAL A 425 28.75 -17.44 7.16
N LYS A 426 28.20 -18.38 7.95
CA LYS A 426 27.52 -19.57 7.43
C LYS A 426 26.04 -19.52 7.75
N VAL A 427 25.21 -19.89 6.78
CA VAL A 427 23.77 -20.04 6.93
C VAL A 427 23.42 -21.52 6.77
N LEU A 428 22.86 -22.11 7.81
CA LEU A 428 22.35 -23.46 7.80
C LEU A 428 20.83 -23.39 7.84
N THR A 429 20.19 -23.91 6.83
CA THR A 429 18.73 -23.89 6.71
C THR A 429 18.20 -25.31 6.81
N ARG A 430 17.16 -25.49 7.59
CA ARG A 430 16.36 -26.70 7.62
C ARG A 430 14.93 -26.36 7.24
N ASP A 431 14.50 -26.87 6.10
CA ASP A 431 13.15 -26.62 5.61
C ASP A 431 12.10 -27.43 6.40
N ASP A 432 10.83 -27.15 6.17
CA ASP A 432 9.69 -27.84 6.78
C ASP A 432 9.58 -29.33 6.38
N LYS A 433 10.32 -29.77 5.34
CA LYS A 433 10.46 -31.16 4.90
C LYS A 433 11.65 -31.88 5.52
N GLY A 434 12.45 -31.18 6.35
CA GLY A 434 13.63 -31.71 7.03
C GLY A 434 14.91 -31.76 6.19
N ASN A 435 14.91 -31.17 4.97
CA ASN A 435 16.11 -31.05 4.16
C ASN A 435 17.02 -29.97 4.78
N SER A 436 18.32 -30.26 4.88
CA SER A 436 19.28 -29.30 5.40
C SER A 436 20.23 -28.86 4.31
N THR A 437 20.43 -27.54 4.23
CA THR A 437 21.41 -26.92 3.33
C THR A 437 22.36 -26.04 4.13
N THR A 438 23.61 -25.96 3.68
CA THR A 438 24.62 -25.06 4.25
C THR A 438 25.17 -24.16 3.17
N GLN A 439 25.10 -22.85 3.40
CA GLN A 439 25.66 -21.84 2.51
C GLN A 439 26.74 -21.05 3.24
N LEU A 440 27.95 -20.99 2.66
CA LEU A 440 28.98 -20.05 3.10
C LEU A 440 28.74 -18.74 2.34
N LEU A 441 28.53 -17.63 3.06
CA LEU A 441 28.32 -16.33 2.46
C LEU A 441 29.66 -15.72 2.01
N VAL A 442 29.62 -14.96 0.92
CA VAL A 442 30.79 -14.27 0.36
C VAL A 442 30.95 -12.90 1.02
N GLU A 443 32.14 -12.58 1.51
CA GLU A 443 32.44 -11.25 2.06
C GLU A 443 32.46 -10.19 0.96
N VAL A 444 31.79 -9.06 1.18
CA VAL A 444 31.86 -7.85 0.34
C VAL A 444 32.39 -6.69 1.19
N ASP A 445 33.09 -5.77 0.55
CA ASP A 445 33.79 -4.65 1.19
C ASP A 445 32.86 -3.49 1.61
N GLN A 446 31.66 -3.42 1.02
CA GLN A 446 30.72 -2.32 1.22
C GLN A 446 29.28 -2.81 1.36
N ARG A 447 28.52 -2.16 2.23
CA ARG A 447 27.09 -2.44 2.45
C ARG A 447 26.26 -2.32 1.15
N LEU A 448 26.60 -1.37 0.28
CA LEU A 448 25.91 -1.19 -1.00
C LEU A 448 26.08 -2.34 -1.99
N LYS A 449 27.10 -3.18 -1.80
CA LYS A 449 27.34 -4.38 -2.60
C LYS A 449 26.65 -5.64 -2.07
N LEU A 450 25.89 -5.51 -0.95
CA LEU A 450 25.13 -6.64 -0.44
C LEU A 450 24.14 -7.17 -1.47
N ALA A 451 24.17 -8.46 -1.64
CA ALA A 451 23.22 -9.27 -2.38
C ALA A 451 22.89 -10.53 -1.56
N SER A 452 21.86 -11.26 -1.92
CA SER A 452 21.59 -12.53 -1.29
C SER A 452 22.78 -13.49 -1.45
N GLY A 453 23.24 -14.07 -0.35
CA GLY A 453 24.48 -14.87 -0.29
C GLY A 453 25.73 -14.08 0.07
N ASN A 454 25.62 -12.79 0.45
CA ASN A 454 26.75 -11.97 0.85
C ASN A 454 26.67 -11.52 2.32
N TRP A 455 27.81 -11.13 2.84
CA TRP A 455 27.93 -10.46 4.14
C TRP A 455 29.01 -9.36 4.08
N CYS A 456 28.92 -8.39 4.98
CA CYS A 456 29.95 -7.37 5.15
C CYS A 456 30.18 -7.09 6.65
N LYS A 457 31.33 -6.50 6.97
CA LYS A 457 31.64 -5.98 8.31
C LYS A 457 30.86 -4.69 8.56
N CYS A 458 30.47 -4.46 9.80
CA CYS A 458 29.92 -3.21 10.29
C CYS A 458 30.48 -2.89 11.68
N ASP A 459 30.19 -1.69 12.21
CA ASP A 459 30.64 -1.30 13.54
C ASP A 459 30.04 -2.25 14.60
N GLY A 460 30.93 -3.01 15.25
CA GLY A 460 30.56 -3.95 16.32
C GLY A 460 29.93 -5.25 15.84
N GLY A 461 30.05 -5.62 14.54
CA GLY A 461 29.51 -6.87 14.07
C GLY A 461 29.59 -7.11 12.57
N VAL A 462 28.62 -7.86 12.06
CA VAL A 462 28.48 -8.20 10.65
C VAL A 462 27.04 -7.97 10.18
N ILE A 463 26.88 -7.69 8.89
CA ILE A 463 25.58 -7.68 8.23
C ILE A 463 25.58 -8.83 7.22
N ALA A 464 24.67 -9.78 7.39
CA ALA A 464 24.48 -10.93 6.51
C ALA A 464 23.19 -10.76 5.71
N CYS A 465 23.22 -11.08 4.42
CA CYS A 465 22.05 -11.09 3.55
C CYS A 465 21.90 -12.45 2.87
N PHE A 466 20.73 -13.07 3.01
CA PHE A 466 20.46 -14.42 2.52
C PHE A 466 18.96 -14.62 2.22
N GLU A 467 18.62 -15.73 1.57
CA GLU A 467 17.24 -16.17 1.38
C GLU A 467 16.76 -16.84 2.68
N LEU A 468 15.80 -16.22 3.38
CA LEU A 468 15.18 -16.83 4.56
C LEU A 468 14.12 -17.82 4.11
N SER A 469 14.34 -19.08 4.41
CA SER A 469 13.35 -20.13 4.18
C SER A 469 12.35 -20.21 5.33
N LYS A 470 11.15 -20.73 5.06
CA LYS A 470 10.21 -21.13 6.11
C LYS A 470 10.84 -22.27 6.93
N GLY A 471 10.70 -22.23 8.26
CA GLY A 471 11.28 -23.19 9.18
C GLY A 471 12.50 -22.65 9.92
N GLU A 472 13.44 -23.54 10.25
CA GLU A 472 14.61 -23.23 11.05
C GLU A 472 15.80 -22.77 10.19
N THR A 473 16.41 -21.66 10.58
CA THR A 473 17.67 -21.19 10.00
C THR A 473 18.65 -20.83 11.12
N VAL A 474 19.89 -21.28 11.01
CA VAL A 474 20.97 -20.93 11.93
C VAL A 474 22.02 -20.11 11.18
N VAL A 475 22.35 -18.94 11.70
CA VAL A 475 23.42 -18.09 11.17
C VAL A 475 24.59 -18.15 12.13
N GLU A 476 25.74 -18.66 11.68
CA GLU A 476 27.00 -18.72 12.43
C GLU A 476 27.94 -17.60 11.99
N VAL A 477 28.51 -16.84 12.95
CA VAL A 477 29.39 -15.69 12.71
C VAL A 477 30.70 -15.78 13.48
#